data_15ccea19d00d10935c60febb66b018e0
#
_entry.id   15ccea19d00d10935c60febb66b018e0
#
_cell.length_a   1.000
_cell.length_b   1.000
_cell.length_c   1.000
_cell.angle_alpha   90.00
_cell.angle_beta   90.00
_cell.angle_gamma   90.00
#
_symmetry.space_group_name_H-M   'P 1'
#
loop_
_entity.id
_entity.type
_entity.pdbx_description
1 polymer ?
#
loop_
_entity_poly.entity_id
_entity_poly.type
_entity_poly.pdbx_seq_one_letter_code
_entity_poly.pdbx_strand_id
1 'polypeptide(L)'
;LLNNYEKIDVIDDQIGIPTPTTLVTSTVEAIFFNENFMKMRGIYNIAPSGYTNWYEMARIIKLRLDLINTEKFSNKKINPVKSAYFASAARRPHYSRLSNEKLRKTFKINPLNWKVYFKKYIQEQIK
;
A
#
# COMPACT_ATOMS: atom_id res chain seq x y z
N LEU A 1 -15.26 -7.99 5.20
CA LEU A 1 -15.95 -8.31 3.96
C LEU A 1 -15.89 -9.80 3.64
N LEU A 2 -14.71 -10.43 3.49
CA LEU A 2 -14.61 -11.86 3.17
C LEU A 2 -15.29 -12.80 4.19
N ASN A 3 -15.50 -12.37 5.42
CA ASN A 3 -16.28 -13.15 6.38
C ASN A 3 -17.76 -13.28 6.00
N ASN A 4 -18.31 -12.25 5.35
CA ASN A 4 -19.75 -12.10 5.14
C ASN A 4 -20.20 -12.36 3.69
N TYR A 5 -19.24 -12.37 2.73
CA TYR A 5 -19.54 -12.53 1.32
C TYR A 5 -18.71 -13.64 0.69
N GLU A 6 -19.31 -14.40 -0.21
CA GLU A 6 -18.61 -15.43 -1.00
C GLU A 6 -17.77 -14.80 -2.12
N LYS A 7 -18.20 -13.65 -2.60
CA LYS A 7 -17.58 -12.93 -3.71
C LYS A 7 -17.43 -11.47 -3.38
N ILE A 8 -16.26 -10.89 -3.67
CA ILE A 8 -15.98 -9.47 -3.51
C ILE A 8 -15.39 -8.94 -4.80
N ASP A 9 -15.98 -7.86 -5.32
CA ASP A 9 -15.46 -7.14 -6.46
C ASP A 9 -14.50 -6.05 -5.98
N VAL A 10 -13.30 -6.00 -6.55
CA VAL A 10 -12.23 -5.07 -6.12
C VAL A 10 -11.61 -4.37 -7.33
N ILE A 11 -11.45 -3.05 -7.22
CA ILE A 11 -10.91 -2.20 -8.28
C ILE A 11 -9.47 -2.58 -8.63
N ASP A 12 -9.18 -2.76 -9.93
CA ASP A 12 -7.85 -3.13 -10.44
C ASP A 12 -7.16 -2.03 -11.29
N ASP A 13 -7.89 -0.96 -11.66
CA ASP A 13 -7.42 0.10 -12.57
C ASP A 13 -6.97 1.39 -11.86
N GLN A 14 -6.95 1.40 -10.52
CA GLN A 14 -6.39 2.50 -9.73
C GLN A 14 -5.04 2.09 -9.15
N ILE A 15 -3.98 2.68 -9.70
CA ILE A 15 -2.60 2.40 -9.32
C ILE A 15 -2.13 3.39 -8.26
N GLY A 16 -1.61 2.87 -7.16
CA GLY A 16 -1.09 3.66 -6.05
C GLY A 16 0.04 2.96 -5.30
N ILE A 17 0.40 3.51 -4.15
CA ILE A 17 1.40 2.92 -3.26
C ILE A 17 0.86 2.99 -1.83
N PRO A 18 0.59 1.84 -1.18
CA PRO A 18 0.26 1.84 0.25
C PRO A 18 1.48 2.26 1.06
N THR A 19 1.36 3.36 1.78
CA THR A 19 2.45 3.93 2.57
C THR A 19 2.16 3.71 4.05
N PRO A 20 2.95 2.89 4.76
CA PRO A 20 2.73 2.64 6.17
C PRO A 20 3.17 3.84 7.02
N THR A 21 2.47 4.09 8.12
CA THR A 21 2.80 5.15 9.07
C THR A 21 4.21 4.99 9.66
N THR A 22 4.65 3.76 9.88
CA THR A 22 6.01 3.46 10.35
C THR A 22 7.10 3.95 9.41
N LEU A 23 6.90 3.91 8.09
CA LEU A 23 7.83 4.52 7.14
C LEU A 23 7.82 6.05 7.25
N VAL A 24 6.65 6.64 7.45
CA VAL A 24 6.53 8.11 7.58
C VAL A 24 7.26 8.57 8.84
N THR A 25 7.00 7.94 9.99
CA THR A 25 7.64 8.31 11.26
C THR A 25 9.15 8.14 11.22
N SER A 26 9.65 6.98 10.79
CA SER A 26 11.09 6.74 10.70
C SER A 26 11.80 7.67 9.69
N THR A 27 11.13 8.04 8.60
CA THR A 27 11.67 9.00 7.63
C THR A 27 11.74 10.41 8.22
N VAL A 28 10.68 10.86 8.89
CA VAL A 28 10.65 12.17 9.56
C VAL A 28 11.73 12.26 10.64
N GLU A 29 11.86 11.21 11.46
CA GLU A 29 12.90 11.11 12.47
C GLU A 29 14.30 11.21 11.86
N ALA A 30 14.58 10.41 10.83
CA ALA A 30 15.89 10.42 10.15
C ALA A 30 16.20 11.79 9.50
N ILE A 31 15.20 12.48 8.97
CA ILE A 31 15.36 13.83 8.42
C ILE A 31 15.65 14.84 9.54
N PHE A 32 14.90 14.75 10.65
CA PHE A 32 15.03 15.69 11.76
C PHE A 32 16.41 15.64 12.41
N PHE A 33 16.98 14.44 12.58
CA PHE A 33 18.32 14.26 13.12
C PHE A 33 19.45 14.40 12.10
N ASN A 34 19.14 14.79 10.85
CA ASN A 34 20.18 15.05 9.85
C ASN A 34 20.83 16.41 10.10
N GLU A 35 22.16 16.44 10.23
CA GLU A 35 22.94 17.65 10.49
C GLU A 35 22.69 18.78 9.47
N ASN A 36 22.32 18.42 8.25
CA ASN A 36 22.01 19.38 7.19
C ASN A 36 20.51 19.67 7.03
N PHE A 37 19.67 19.25 7.97
CA PHE A 37 18.22 19.41 7.89
C PHE A 37 17.78 20.82 7.49
N MET A 38 18.33 21.86 8.12
CA MET A 38 18.00 23.26 7.87
C MET A 38 18.35 23.74 6.47
N LYS A 39 19.28 23.07 5.76
CA LYS A 39 19.72 23.41 4.41
C LYS A 39 18.90 22.69 3.33
N MET A 40 18.21 21.60 3.68
CA MET A 40 17.51 20.71 2.75
C MET A 40 16.02 21.09 2.64
N ARG A 41 15.76 22.31 2.16
CA ARG A 41 14.39 22.83 2.01
C ARG A 41 13.67 22.23 0.79
N GLY A 42 12.34 22.16 0.86
CA GLY A 42 11.48 21.77 -0.25
C GLY A 42 10.45 20.71 0.10
N ILE A 43 9.72 20.26 -0.93
CA ILE A 43 8.71 19.20 -0.81
C ILE A 43 9.36 17.87 -1.16
N TYR A 44 9.15 16.88 -0.30
CA TYR A 44 9.63 15.50 -0.44
C TYR A 44 8.48 14.53 -0.29
N ASN A 45 8.35 13.61 -1.24
CA ASN A 45 7.34 12.55 -1.13
C ASN A 45 7.91 11.40 -0.31
N ILE A 46 7.18 10.98 0.70
CA ILE A 46 7.48 9.78 1.49
C ILE A 46 6.58 8.65 0.96
N ALA A 47 7.18 7.73 0.23
CA ALA A 47 6.48 6.57 -0.32
C ALA A 47 7.43 5.37 -0.40
N PRO A 48 6.94 4.14 -0.22
CA PRO A 48 7.70 2.93 -0.52
C PRO A 48 8.13 2.85 -1.99
N SER A 49 9.00 1.92 -2.31
CA SER A 49 9.32 1.58 -3.70
C SER A 49 8.25 0.67 -4.29
N GLY A 50 8.10 0.70 -5.62
CA GLY A 50 7.11 -0.10 -6.35
C GLY A 50 5.76 0.60 -6.50
N TYR A 51 4.75 -0.16 -6.85
CA TYR A 51 3.36 0.27 -7.00
C TYR A 51 2.43 -0.96 -6.99
N THR A 52 1.14 -0.71 -6.79
CA THR A 52 0.11 -1.76 -6.76
C THR A 52 -1.27 -1.18 -7.03
N ASN A 53 -2.30 -2.02 -7.00
CA ASN A 53 -3.70 -1.66 -7.02
C ASN A 53 -4.45 -2.33 -5.87
N TRP A 54 -5.70 -1.98 -5.68
CA TRP A 54 -6.54 -2.55 -4.61
C TRP A 54 -6.75 -4.05 -4.76
N TYR A 55 -6.91 -4.53 -6.00
CA TYR A 55 -7.10 -5.94 -6.28
C TYR A 55 -5.89 -6.79 -5.88
N GLU A 56 -4.67 -6.34 -6.22
CA GLU A 56 -3.45 -7.06 -5.83
C GLU A 56 -3.26 -7.10 -4.31
N MET A 57 -3.58 -6.01 -3.60
CA MET A 57 -3.57 -5.99 -2.14
C MET A 57 -4.59 -6.98 -1.56
N ALA A 58 -5.81 -6.99 -2.09
CA ALA A 58 -6.85 -7.92 -1.66
C ALA A 58 -6.46 -9.39 -1.89
N ARG A 59 -5.79 -9.69 -3.03
CA ARG A 59 -5.25 -11.03 -3.29
C ARG A 59 -4.24 -11.48 -2.23
N ILE A 60 -3.31 -10.60 -1.84
CA ILE A 60 -2.31 -10.92 -0.81
C ILE A 60 -2.99 -11.20 0.54
N ILE A 61 -4.01 -10.41 0.90
CA ILE A 61 -4.81 -10.66 2.11
C ILE A 61 -5.51 -12.01 2.03
N LYS A 62 -6.17 -12.30 0.90
CA LYS A 62 -6.88 -13.57 0.68
C LYS A 62 -5.95 -14.76 0.84
N LEU A 63 -4.78 -14.73 0.20
CA LEU A 63 -3.77 -15.79 0.33
C LEU A 63 -3.36 -16.03 1.79
N ARG A 64 -3.24 -14.97 2.59
CA ARG A 64 -2.93 -15.12 4.02
C ARG A 64 -4.09 -15.75 4.79
N LEU A 65 -5.32 -15.34 4.50
CA LEU A 65 -6.52 -15.91 5.12
C LEU A 65 -6.71 -17.39 4.79
N ASP A 66 -6.43 -17.77 3.53
CA ASP A 66 -6.47 -19.19 3.11
C ASP A 66 -5.48 -20.05 3.88
N LEU A 67 -4.28 -19.53 4.17
CA LEU A 67 -3.27 -20.24 4.97
C LEU A 67 -3.67 -20.43 6.44
N ILE A 68 -4.48 -19.51 6.98
CA ILE A 68 -4.89 -19.55 8.39
C ILE A 68 -6.13 -20.43 8.58
N ASN A 69 -7.08 -20.33 7.67
CA ASN A 69 -8.32 -21.11 7.74
C ASN A 69 -8.83 -21.42 6.33
N THR A 70 -8.32 -22.51 5.76
CA THR A 70 -8.64 -22.96 4.41
C THR A 70 -10.14 -23.27 4.27
N GLU A 71 -10.77 -23.93 5.23
CA GLU A 71 -12.19 -24.28 5.16
C GLU A 71 -13.09 -23.07 5.02
N LYS A 72 -12.77 -22.00 5.75
CA LYS A 72 -13.56 -20.76 5.76
C LYS A 72 -13.36 -19.90 4.52
N PHE A 73 -12.17 -19.87 3.96
CA PHE A 73 -11.80 -18.88 2.95
C PHE A 73 -11.53 -19.45 1.54
N SER A 74 -11.28 -20.75 1.37
CA SER A 74 -10.96 -21.36 0.06
C SER A 74 -12.01 -21.07 -1.01
N ASN A 75 -13.28 -21.10 -0.66
CA ASN A 75 -14.41 -20.87 -1.58
C ASN A 75 -14.68 -19.37 -1.84
N LYS A 76 -14.01 -18.46 -1.12
CA LYS A 76 -14.20 -17.02 -1.29
C LYS A 76 -13.49 -16.52 -2.53
N LYS A 77 -14.17 -15.71 -3.35
CA LYS A 77 -13.64 -15.19 -4.60
C LYS A 77 -13.41 -13.68 -4.52
N ILE A 78 -12.31 -13.23 -5.11
CA ILE A 78 -12.02 -11.81 -5.32
C ILE A 78 -11.94 -11.58 -6.82
N ASN A 79 -12.81 -10.72 -7.35
CA ASN A 79 -12.83 -10.42 -8.78
C ASN A 79 -12.25 -9.04 -9.05
N PRO A 80 -11.42 -8.88 -10.08
CA PRO A 80 -11.01 -7.57 -10.55
C PRO A 80 -12.16 -6.89 -11.30
N VAL A 81 -12.42 -5.64 -10.99
CA VAL A 81 -13.38 -4.78 -11.70
C VAL A 81 -12.77 -3.42 -11.96
N LYS A 82 -13.26 -2.73 -12.99
CA LYS A 82 -12.85 -1.35 -13.27
C LYS A 82 -13.54 -0.37 -12.32
N SER A 83 -12.90 0.76 -12.05
CA SER A 83 -13.45 1.80 -11.17
C SER A 83 -14.82 2.32 -11.64
N ALA A 84 -15.08 2.29 -12.94
CA ALA A 84 -16.38 2.64 -13.53
C ALA A 84 -17.54 1.70 -13.11
N TYR A 85 -17.23 0.52 -12.60
CA TYR A 85 -18.23 -0.41 -12.05
C TYR A 85 -18.92 0.14 -10.80
N PHE A 86 -18.21 0.95 -10.02
CA PHE A 86 -18.76 1.57 -8.81
C PHE A 86 -19.23 2.99 -9.11
N ALA A 87 -20.50 3.28 -8.85
CA ALA A 87 -21.01 4.64 -8.88
C ALA A 87 -20.33 5.47 -7.76
N SER A 88 -19.42 6.36 -8.14
CA SER A 88 -18.73 7.26 -7.20
C SER A 88 -18.92 8.71 -7.64
N ALA A 89 -19.37 9.57 -6.72
CA ALA A 89 -19.48 11.01 -6.95
C ALA A 89 -18.11 11.68 -7.15
N ALA A 90 -17.04 11.09 -6.58
CA ALA A 90 -15.69 11.62 -6.69
C ALA A 90 -14.88 10.89 -7.77
N ARG A 91 -14.36 11.62 -8.74
CA ARG A 91 -13.37 11.10 -9.69
C ARG A 91 -12.04 10.87 -8.99
N ARG A 92 -11.63 9.61 -8.88
CA ARG A 92 -10.30 9.23 -8.36
C ARG A 92 -9.32 9.07 -9.51
N PRO A 93 -8.07 9.54 -9.38
CA PRO A 93 -7.07 9.37 -10.43
C PRO A 93 -6.74 7.88 -10.62
N HIS A 94 -6.54 7.48 -11.87
CA HIS A 94 -6.05 6.12 -12.17
C HIS A 94 -4.61 5.89 -11.71
N TYR A 95 -3.82 6.97 -11.60
CA TYR A 95 -2.43 6.95 -11.16
C TYR A 95 -2.22 7.96 -10.04
N SER A 96 -2.00 7.44 -8.83
CA SER A 96 -1.64 8.24 -7.64
C SER A 96 -0.25 7.87 -7.09
N ARG A 97 0.60 7.31 -7.95
CA ARG A 97 1.95 6.90 -7.60
C ARG A 97 2.85 8.13 -7.39
N LEU A 98 3.53 8.17 -6.26
CA LEU A 98 4.51 9.20 -5.92
C LEU A 98 5.94 8.68 -6.13
N SER A 99 6.82 9.54 -6.67
CA SER A 99 8.25 9.26 -6.73
C SER A 99 8.92 9.63 -5.41
N ASN A 100 9.69 8.71 -4.85
CA ASN A 100 10.54 8.94 -3.68
C ASN A 100 12.00 9.28 -4.05
N GLU A 101 12.28 9.53 -5.33
CA GLU A 101 13.63 9.72 -5.84
C GLU A 101 14.35 10.91 -5.19
N LYS A 102 13.66 12.05 -5.04
CA LYS A 102 14.23 13.24 -4.39
C LYS A 102 14.60 12.93 -2.93
N LEU A 103 13.73 12.24 -2.20
CA LEU A 103 13.99 11.80 -0.82
C LEU A 103 15.27 10.94 -0.75
N ARG A 104 15.35 9.93 -1.62
CA ARG A 104 16.49 9.01 -1.68
C ARG A 104 17.80 9.71 -2.00
N LYS A 105 17.79 10.61 -2.99
CA LYS A 105 19.00 11.35 -3.40
C LYS A 105 19.48 12.32 -2.33
N THR A 106 18.55 13.02 -1.67
CA THR A 106 18.86 14.07 -0.70
C THR A 106 19.28 13.51 0.66
N PHE A 107 18.46 12.63 1.22
CA PHE A 107 18.64 12.14 2.60
C PHE A 107 19.30 10.75 2.67
N LYS A 108 19.58 10.11 1.53
CA LYS A 108 20.10 8.72 1.45
C LYS A 108 19.18 7.68 2.11
N ILE A 109 17.91 8.02 2.31
CA ILE A 109 16.89 7.12 2.83
C ILE A 109 16.39 6.25 1.68
N ASN A 110 16.43 4.94 1.83
CA ASN A 110 16.02 3.97 0.81
C ASN A 110 14.79 3.17 1.28
N PRO A 111 13.56 3.66 1.03
CA PRO A 111 12.36 2.92 1.40
C PRO A 111 12.30 1.57 0.71
N LEU A 112 11.95 0.53 1.46
CA LEU A 112 11.78 -0.82 0.93
C LEU A 112 10.60 -0.87 -0.04
N ASN A 113 10.44 -2.00 -0.73
CA ASN A 113 9.26 -2.23 -1.56
C ASN A 113 7.99 -2.31 -0.69
N TRP A 114 6.89 -1.74 -1.19
CA TRP A 114 5.60 -1.74 -0.50
C TRP A 114 5.15 -3.13 -0.02
N LYS A 115 5.48 -4.20 -0.79
CA LYS A 115 5.13 -5.58 -0.43
C LYS A 115 5.75 -6.03 0.90
N VAL A 116 6.96 -5.55 1.21
CA VAL A 116 7.64 -5.90 2.46
C VAL A 116 6.87 -5.35 3.65
N TYR A 117 6.53 -4.05 3.61
CA TYR A 117 5.73 -3.41 4.65
C TYR A 117 4.33 -4.03 4.77
N PHE A 118 3.69 -4.27 3.63
CA PHE A 118 2.33 -4.80 3.60
C PHE A 118 2.24 -6.22 4.16
N LYS A 119 3.20 -7.09 3.80
CA LYS A 119 3.26 -8.45 4.36
C LYS A 119 3.46 -8.42 5.88
N LYS A 120 4.37 -7.58 6.38
CA LYS A 120 4.59 -7.41 7.81
C LYS A 120 3.30 -6.98 8.52
N TYR A 121 2.64 -5.95 8.01
CA TYR A 121 1.37 -5.47 8.54
C TYR A 121 0.31 -6.57 8.60
N ILE A 122 0.13 -7.33 7.50
CA ILE A 122 -0.85 -8.43 7.47
C ILE A 122 -0.51 -9.51 8.49
N GLN A 123 0.75 -9.87 8.66
CA GLN A 123 1.17 -10.87 9.66
C GLN A 123 0.87 -10.44 11.09
N GLU A 124 0.94 -9.14 11.38
CA GLU A 124 0.62 -8.58 12.69
C GLU A 124 -0.89 -8.52 12.95
N GLN A 125 -1.70 -8.24 11.92
CA GLN A 125 -3.16 -8.05 12.04
C GLN A 125 -3.97 -9.35 11.88
N ILE A 126 -3.45 -10.33 11.15
CA ILE A 126 -4.14 -11.58 10.83
C ILE A 126 -3.32 -12.73 11.41
N LYS A 127 -3.67 -13.08 12.64
CA LYS A 127 -3.08 -14.20 13.39
C LYS A 127 -3.94 -15.43 13.29
#